data_8e3c6a687e6e5c7e4cd72d52efc2b48b
#
_entry.id   8e3c6a687e6e5c7e4cd72d52efc2b48b
#
_cell.length_a   1.000
_cell.length_b   1.000
_cell.length_c   1.000
_cell.angle_alpha   90.00
_cell.angle_beta   90.00
_cell.angle_gamma   90.00
#
_symmetry.space_group_name_H-M   'P 1'
#
loop_
_entity.id
_entity.type
_entity.pdbx_description
1 polymer ?
#
loop_
_entity_poly.entity_id
_entity_poly.type
_entity_poly.pdbx_seq_one_letter_code
_entity_poly.pdbx_strand_id
1 'polypeptide(L)'
;MRKAPICLAILLTILLAMPASASVQRTTNITSDIVFDDTSANCFALIIGNSTSDTISATMILKRGNTLVGEWSGSGNGTLKLRGTANATAGKYTLIVNATINNIPQPAVTIYRSKTNA
;
A
#
# COMPACT_ATOMS: atom_id res chain seq x y z
N MET A 1 -12.10 46.96 5.74
CA MET A 1 -11.98 46.31 5.62
C MET A 1 -11.77 45.56 5.07
N ARG A 2 -11.76 45.48 5.14
CA ARG A 2 -11.74 44.76 4.67
C ARG A 2 -11.21 44.08 4.43
N LYS A 3 -10.66 43.55 4.60
CA LYS A 3 -10.12 42.78 4.43
C LYS A 3 -10.39 41.46 4.67
N ALA A 4 -10.79 41.19 5.60
CA ALA A 4 -11.35 39.97 6.01
C ALA A 4 -11.62 39.07 4.87
N PRO A 5 -12.20 39.57 3.94
CA PRO A 5 -12.51 38.76 2.79
C PRO A 5 -11.29 38.17 2.19
N ILE A 6 -10.28 38.82 2.37
CA ILE A 6 -9.07 38.35 1.83
C ILE A 6 -8.69 37.06 2.44
N CYS A 7 -8.87 36.98 3.68
CA CYS A 7 -8.52 35.79 4.36
C CYS A 7 -9.25 34.63 3.82
N LEU A 8 -10.44 34.91 3.48
CA LEU A 8 -11.24 33.85 2.97
C LEU A 8 -10.69 33.31 1.72
N ALA A 9 -10.26 34.20 0.91
CA ALA A 9 -9.72 33.79 -0.34
C ALA A 9 -8.57 32.85 -0.13
N ILE A 10 -7.82 33.14 0.82
CA ILE A 10 -6.69 32.36 1.11
C ILE A 10 -7.07 30.99 1.53
N LEU A 11 -8.04 30.93 2.35
CA LEU A 11 -8.48 29.66 2.80
C LEU A 11 -8.89 28.81 1.67
N LEU A 12 -9.55 29.41 0.76
CA LEU A 12 -10.00 28.67 -0.36
C LEU A 12 -8.86 28.13 -1.11
N THR A 13 -7.86 28.85 -1.20
CA THR A 13 -6.71 28.44 -1.92
C THR A 13 -6.15 27.18 -1.36
N ILE A 14 -6.12 27.13 -0.10
CA ILE A 14 -5.59 25.97 0.53
C ILE A 14 -6.39 24.77 0.22
N LEU A 15 -7.65 24.94 0.23
CA LEU A 15 -8.50 23.83 -0.05
C LEU A 15 -8.25 23.26 -1.40
N LEU A 16 -7.87 24.08 -2.28
CA LEU A 16 -7.66 23.63 -3.62
C LEU A 16 -6.59 22.59 -3.73
N ALA A 17 -5.75 22.54 -2.78
CA ALA A 17 -4.70 21.56 -2.84
C ALA A 17 -5.21 20.17 -2.54
N MET A 18 -6.29 20.10 -1.86
CA MET A 18 -6.76 18.80 -1.46
C MET A 18 -7.22 17.91 -2.58
N PRO A 19 -7.95 18.41 -3.48
CA PRO A 19 -8.51 17.57 -4.52
C PRO A 19 -7.50 16.75 -5.30
N ALA A 20 -6.35 17.24 -5.39
CA ALA A 20 -5.35 16.56 -6.15
C ALA A 20 -5.03 15.19 -5.61
N SER A 21 -4.99 15.06 -4.33
CA SER A 21 -4.64 13.77 -3.77
C SER A 21 -5.73 12.75 -3.99
N ALA A 22 -6.93 13.17 -3.97
CA ALA A 22 -8.00 12.23 -4.18
C ALA A 22 -7.94 11.66 -5.59
N SER A 23 -7.61 12.47 -6.53
CA SER A 23 -7.53 12.01 -7.89
C SER A 23 -6.47 10.97 -8.07
N VAL A 24 -5.38 11.17 -7.45
CA VAL A 24 -4.29 10.24 -7.57
C VAL A 24 -4.66 8.87 -7.06
N GLN A 25 -5.32 8.82 -5.96
CA GLN A 25 -5.67 7.54 -5.38
C GLN A 25 -6.56 6.69 -6.24
N ARG A 26 -7.40 7.31 -7.01
CA ARG A 26 -8.34 6.55 -7.80
C ARG A 26 -7.72 5.76 -8.92
N THR A 27 -6.50 6.04 -9.26
CA THR A 27 -5.90 5.43 -10.43
C THR A 27 -4.96 4.30 -10.13
N THR A 28 -4.85 3.91 -8.87
CA THR A 28 -3.93 2.86 -8.48
C THR A 28 -4.68 1.62 -8.06
N ASN A 29 -4.20 0.48 -8.52
CA ASN A 29 -4.73 -0.81 -8.09
C ASN A 29 -3.66 -1.57 -7.37
N ILE A 30 -3.98 -2.01 -6.16
CA ILE A 30 -3.07 -2.83 -5.36
C ILE A 30 -3.81 -4.10 -5.01
N THR A 31 -3.24 -5.23 -5.42
CA THR A 31 -3.79 -6.54 -5.11
C THR A 31 -2.75 -7.31 -4.30
N SER A 32 -3.17 -7.95 -3.26
CA SER A 32 -2.24 -8.74 -2.43
C SER A 32 -2.91 -10.00 -1.94
N ASP A 33 -2.12 -10.99 -1.60
CA ASP A 33 -2.65 -12.22 -1.03
C ASP A 33 -1.54 -12.99 -0.33
N ILE A 34 -1.96 -13.97 0.48
CA ILE A 34 -1.07 -14.91 1.14
C ILE A 34 -1.57 -16.31 0.81
N VAL A 35 -0.68 -17.14 0.31
CA VAL A 35 -1.00 -18.54 0.04
C VAL A 35 -0.13 -19.38 0.97
N PHE A 36 -0.75 -20.22 1.78
CA PHE A 36 -0.02 -21.02 2.73
C PHE A 36 0.29 -22.41 2.17
N ASP A 37 1.50 -22.85 2.43
CA ASP A 37 1.90 -24.24 2.23
C ASP A 37 2.00 -24.88 3.61
N ASP A 38 2.44 -26.10 3.68
CA ASP A 38 2.54 -26.80 4.97
C ASP A 38 3.33 -26.02 6.00
N THR A 39 4.47 -25.46 5.60
CA THR A 39 5.36 -24.80 6.53
C THR A 39 5.68 -23.38 6.15
N SER A 40 5.05 -22.83 5.13
CA SER A 40 5.41 -21.50 4.67
C SER A 40 4.21 -20.68 4.26
N ALA A 41 4.43 -19.38 4.22
CA ALA A 41 3.47 -18.41 3.71
C ALA A 41 4.12 -17.77 2.49
N ASN A 42 3.42 -17.83 1.37
CA ASN A 42 3.87 -17.20 0.14
C ASN A 42 3.03 -15.94 -0.04
N CYS A 43 3.69 -14.80 0.04
CA CYS A 43 3.03 -13.52 -0.05
C CYS A 43 3.31 -12.86 -1.37
N PHE A 44 2.34 -12.16 -1.90
CA PHE A 44 2.58 -11.38 -3.10
C PHE A 44 1.74 -10.13 -3.09
N ALA A 45 2.21 -9.14 -3.84
CA ALA A 45 1.49 -7.91 -4.08
C ALA A 45 1.74 -7.48 -5.51
N LEU A 46 0.69 -6.99 -6.14
CA LEU A 46 0.78 -6.45 -7.49
C LEU A 46 0.26 -5.03 -7.41
N ILE A 47 1.08 -4.08 -7.82
CA ILE A 47 0.71 -2.67 -7.82
C ILE A 47 0.77 -2.18 -9.25
N ILE A 48 -0.35 -1.67 -9.73
CA ILE A 48 -0.46 -1.18 -11.08
C ILE A 48 -0.71 0.31 -11.04
N GLY A 49 0.21 1.07 -11.63
CA GLY A 49 0.09 2.51 -11.70
C GLY A 49 -0.86 2.93 -12.80
N ASN A 50 -1.02 4.22 -12.91
CA ASN A 50 -1.91 4.80 -13.90
C ASN A 50 -1.27 4.87 -15.29
N SER A 51 0.04 4.91 -15.35
CA SER A 51 0.74 4.93 -16.63
C SER A 51 2.03 4.15 -16.52
N THR A 52 2.59 3.80 -17.66
CA THR A 52 3.82 3.02 -17.68
C THR A 52 5.03 3.80 -17.19
N SER A 53 4.90 5.11 -17.09
CA SER A 53 5.99 5.94 -16.60
C SER A 53 5.90 6.22 -15.10
N ASP A 54 4.87 5.74 -14.43
CA ASP A 54 4.75 5.95 -12.99
C ASP A 54 5.87 5.20 -12.27
N THR A 55 6.48 5.88 -11.31
CA THR A 55 7.53 5.27 -10.50
C THR A 55 6.88 4.72 -9.25
N ILE A 56 7.03 3.43 -9.03
CA ILE A 56 6.37 2.74 -7.92
C ILE A 56 7.42 2.20 -6.95
N SER A 57 7.23 2.45 -5.67
CA SER A 57 8.02 1.85 -4.62
C SER A 57 7.07 1.25 -3.61
N ALA A 58 7.39 0.11 -3.07
CA ALA A 58 6.48 -0.52 -2.11
C ALA A 58 7.21 -1.41 -1.13
N THR A 59 6.57 -1.61 0.01
CA THR A 59 7.03 -2.53 1.04
C THR A 59 5.86 -3.41 1.43
N MET A 60 6.14 -4.70 1.57
CA MET A 60 5.15 -5.69 1.95
C MET A 60 5.59 -6.29 3.28
N ILE A 61 4.73 -6.25 4.28
CA ILE A 61 5.05 -6.66 5.64
C ILE A 61 4.10 -7.76 6.06
N LEU A 62 4.65 -8.87 6.53
CA LEU A 62 3.86 -9.97 7.04
C LEU A 62 4.04 -10.08 8.54
N LYS A 63 2.93 -10.11 9.26
CA LYS A 63 2.92 -10.27 10.71
C LYS A 63 2.05 -11.42 11.13
N ARG A 64 2.41 -12.05 12.24
CA ARG A 64 1.54 -12.99 12.91
C ARG A 64 1.23 -12.38 14.27
N GLY A 65 0.00 -11.93 14.48
CA GLY A 65 -0.32 -11.12 15.64
C GLY A 65 0.51 -9.83 15.57
N ASN A 66 1.28 -9.58 16.59
CA ASN A 66 2.15 -8.41 16.62
C ASN A 66 3.59 -8.72 16.23
N THR A 67 3.85 -9.95 15.84
CA THR A 67 5.22 -10.37 15.55
C THR A 67 5.51 -10.21 14.06
N LEU A 68 6.62 -9.58 13.74
CA LEU A 68 7.06 -9.45 12.37
C LEU A 68 7.57 -10.79 11.87
N VAL A 69 7.03 -11.25 10.78
CA VAL A 69 7.42 -12.53 10.19
C VAL A 69 8.30 -12.33 8.97
N GLY A 70 8.00 -11.33 8.17
CA GLY A 70 8.81 -11.03 7.00
C GLY A 70 8.52 -9.64 6.47
N GLU A 71 9.48 -9.13 5.69
CA GLU A 71 9.33 -7.80 5.10
C GLU A 71 10.10 -7.79 3.78
N TRP A 72 9.46 -7.28 2.74
CA TRP A 72 10.05 -7.26 1.40
C TRP A 72 9.76 -5.92 0.75
N SER A 73 10.69 -5.42 -0.04
CA SER A 73 10.57 -4.13 -0.70
C SER A 73 10.99 -4.22 -2.14
N GLY A 74 10.54 -3.29 -2.94
CA GLY A 74 10.95 -3.22 -4.32
C GLY A 74 10.49 -1.94 -4.98
N SER A 75 10.91 -1.77 -6.22
CA SER A 75 10.50 -0.62 -7.01
C SER A 75 10.42 -1.01 -8.48
N GLY A 76 9.66 -0.25 -9.24
CA GLY A 76 9.48 -0.50 -10.65
C GLY A 76 8.75 0.65 -11.31
N ASN A 77 8.54 0.53 -12.61
CA ASN A 77 7.82 1.54 -13.38
C ASN A 77 6.57 0.93 -13.99
N GLY A 78 5.47 1.63 -13.83
CA GLY A 78 4.20 1.21 -14.38
C GLY A 78 3.53 0.10 -13.58
N THR A 79 4.27 -0.95 -13.30
CA THR A 79 3.78 -2.10 -12.54
C THR A 79 4.88 -2.60 -11.64
N LEU A 80 4.52 -2.99 -10.43
CA LEU A 80 5.48 -3.58 -9.49
C LEU A 80 4.89 -4.85 -8.92
N LYS A 81 5.66 -5.92 -8.95
CA LYS A 81 5.29 -7.18 -8.33
C LYS A 81 6.24 -7.47 -7.20
N LEU A 82 5.69 -7.73 -6.03
CA LEU A 82 6.49 -8.14 -4.89
C LEU A 82 6.12 -9.57 -4.54
N ARG A 83 7.12 -10.36 -4.20
CA ARG A 83 6.92 -11.72 -3.73
C ARG A 83 7.83 -11.98 -2.56
N GLY A 84 7.35 -12.77 -1.62
CA GLY A 84 8.17 -13.15 -0.49
C GLY A 84 7.64 -14.41 0.14
N THR A 85 8.54 -15.18 0.71
CA THR A 85 8.19 -16.44 1.36
C THR A 85 8.79 -16.41 2.75
N ALA A 86 8.01 -16.84 3.72
CA ALA A 86 8.47 -16.93 5.10
C ALA A 86 7.94 -18.22 5.71
N ASN A 87 8.61 -18.69 6.75
CA ASN A 87 8.11 -19.83 7.49
C ASN A 87 6.83 -19.42 8.21
N ALA A 88 5.86 -20.31 8.23
CA ALA A 88 4.59 -19.99 8.85
C ALA A 88 4.05 -21.20 9.60
N THR A 89 3.67 -20.96 10.83
CA THR A 89 2.97 -21.94 11.65
C THR A 89 1.50 -21.54 11.72
N ALA A 90 0.67 -22.36 12.31
CA ALA A 90 -0.75 -22.05 12.43
C ALA A 90 -0.93 -20.72 13.17
N GLY A 91 -1.87 -19.93 12.75
CA GLY A 91 -2.14 -18.66 13.38
C GLY A 91 -2.80 -17.66 12.45
N LYS A 92 -3.01 -16.46 12.94
CA LYS A 92 -3.63 -15.40 12.17
C LYS A 92 -2.56 -14.48 11.65
N TYR A 93 -2.59 -14.24 10.36
CA TYR A 93 -1.59 -13.43 9.69
C TYR A 93 -2.20 -12.18 9.07
N THR A 94 -1.41 -11.13 9.07
CA THR A 94 -1.78 -9.84 8.47
C THR A 94 -0.70 -9.49 7.47
N LEU A 95 -1.11 -9.16 6.25
CA LEU A 95 -0.19 -8.68 5.24
C LEU A 95 -0.53 -7.23 4.95
N ILE A 96 0.47 -6.36 5.07
CA ILE A 96 0.30 -4.93 4.86
C ILE A 96 1.18 -4.51 3.69
N VAL A 97 0.57 -3.85 2.72
CA VAL A 97 1.32 -3.34 1.57
C VAL A 97 1.25 -1.82 1.59
N ASN A 98 2.41 -1.20 1.67
CA ASN A 98 2.54 0.25 1.62
C ASN A 98 3.24 0.62 0.33
N ALA A 99 2.66 1.52 -0.43
CA ALA A 99 3.21 1.90 -1.72
C ALA A 99 3.21 3.41 -1.90
N THR A 100 4.19 3.88 -2.68
CA THR A 100 4.19 5.26 -3.15
C THR A 100 4.26 5.21 -4.66
N ILE A 101 3.58 6.14 -5.31
CA ILE A 101 3.61 6.27 -6.75
C ILE A 101 3.99 7.69 -7.06
N ASN A 102 5.09 7.87 -7.78
CA ASN A 102 5.65 9.18 -8.07
C ASN A 102 5.86 9.97 -6.77
N ASN A 103 6.36 9.27 -5.75
CA ASN A 103 6.61 9.83 -4.42
C ASN A 103 5.36 10.24 -3.65
N ILE A 104 4.20 9.81 -4.09
CA ILE A 104 2.94 10.11 -3.39
C ILE A 104 2.49 8.85 -2.67
N PRO A 105 2.38 8.87 -1.35
CA PRO A 105 1.95 7.70 -0.61
C PRO A 105 0.52 7.31 -0.98
N GLN A 106 0.31 6.02 -1.11
CA GLN A 106 -1.01 5.47 -1.37
C GLN A 106 -1.59 4.89 -0.09
N PRO A 107 -2.89 4.73 0.00
CA PRO A 107 -3.49 4.11 1.19
C PRO A 107 -2.96 2.69 1.34
N ALA A 108 -2.64 2.31 2.55
CA ALA A 108 -2.13 0.96 2.80
C ALA A 108 -3.21 -0.07 2.53
N VAL A 109 -2.80 -1.20 1.99
CA VAL A 109 -3.72 -2.30 1.76
C VAL A 109 -3.39 -3.39 2.78
N THR A 110 -4.38 -3.83 3.52
CA THR A 110 -4.17 -4.81 4.58
C THR A 110 -5.12 -5.97 4.35
N ILE A 111 -4.61 -7.17 4.39
CA ILE A 111 -5.44 -8.37 4.33
C ILE A 111 -5.14 -9.28 5.50
N TYR A 112 -6.11 -10.08 5.84
CA TYR A 112 -6.01 -11.01 6.97
C TYR A 112 -6.27 -12.41 6.47
N ARG A 113 -5.42 -13.34 6.87
CA ARG A 113 -5.60 -14.76 6.53
C ARG A 113 -5.20 -15.61 7.72
N SER A 114 -5.86 -16.71 7.88
CA SER A 114 -5.52 -17.65 8.96
C SER A 114 -4.94 -18.90 8.36
N LYS A 115 -3.86 -19.39 8.97
CA LYS A 115 -3.30 -20.68 8.61
C LYS A 115 -3.79 -21.68 9.63
N THR A 116 -4.48 -22.70 9.16
CA THR A 116 -4.90 -23.76 10.06
C THR A 116 -3.77 -24.76 10.20
N ASN A 117 -3.84 -25.51 11.25
CA ASN A 117 -2.84 -26.51 11.49
C ASN A 117 -2.95 -27.58 10.43
N ALA A 118 -1.84 -27.99 9.92
CA ALA A 118 -1.82 -28.97 8.84
C ALA A 118 -2.18 -30.34 9.35
#